data_07bfdea014c5bfff766d7e831f1eb167
#
_entry.id   07bfdea014c5bfff766d7e831f1eb167
#
_cell.length_a   1.000
_cell.length_b   1.000
_cell.length_c   1.000
_cell.angle_alpha   90.00
_cell.angle_beta   90.00
_cell.angle_gamma   90.00
#
_symmetry.space_group_name_H-M   'P 1'
#
loop_
_entity.id
_entity.type
_entity.pdbx_description
1 polymer ?
#
loop_
_entity_poly.entity_id
_entity_poly.type
_entity_poly.pdbx_seq_one_letter_code
_entity_poly.pdbx_strand_id
1 'polypeptide(L)'
;MNHDAASIPAALSARQPVPALSERERAVAERFAAGLTYREIGEALFIAPSTVRTHLAAIYEKLGVRSKVALAMHINAVTAMPAVPDTSPVLAIFPVECLSADEQWRRFARGLSSDITIDLARYADLPVIAFHTMKALGSKPADFAADGKALGAAYLLSGQLRADTQRVRLTMELADARTGVSLWSERFDRSVEDIFALQDSLTESVINVLAGCFGAIATVGRNAILRKPPASLRAYDCYLLGVEQHNTFSRSGNREAIRLFSRALELDPTLVKAWTELAYAYSIEACNGFGDNLSASIAKWRWAAENALRLDPSDSTAHNCFGDLMGCLGDLEAAERAHRRAFECGSNHADTLALLAGSKALVAGDPAEAIPLIERAMRLNPLSPPWYFGMQGRVLFTAGRHREAIAALRRSTPDSPHVLIFLMLAHAKLGEGREAAAIADRLRTEFPSFSVEGFISGYPVSNPGAARAIREAAKLVPLC
;
A
#
# COMPACT_ATOMS: atom_id res chain seq x y z
N MET A 1 9.03 -27.88 59.95
CA MET A 1 9.53 -26.51 59.69
C MET A 1 8.97 -26.11 58.33
N ASN A 2 7.95 -25.25 58.38
CA ASN A 2 7.18 -24.78 57.25
C ASN A 2 8.02 -23.82 56.40
N HIS A 3 7.96 -23.97 55.10
CA HIS A 3 8.30 -22.88 54.17
C HIS A 3 7.04 -22.48 53.38
N ASP A 4 6.64 -21.28 53.67
CA ASP A 4 5.52 -20.59 53.06
C ASP A 4 5.70 -20.47 51.53
N ALA A 5 4.69 -20.97 50.82
CA ALA A 5 4.50 -20.64 49.39
C ALA A 5 3.82 -19.28 49.29
N ALA A 6 4.57 -18.26 48.86
CA ALA A 6 4.05 -16.93 48.61
C ALA A 6 3.06 -16.96 47.41
N SER A 7 1.81 -16.68 47.75
CA SER A 7 0.72 -16.51 46.80
C SER A 7 0.99 -15.31 45.88
N ILE A 8 1.01 -15.55 44.57
CA ILE A 8 0.96 -14.50 43.52
C ILE A 8 -0.47 -13.98 43.46
N PRO A 9 -0.73 -12.69 43.60
CA PRO A 9 -2.08 -12.17 43.48
C PRO A 9 -2.53 -12.22 42.00
N ALA A 10 -3.59 -12.98 41.77
CA ALA A 10 -4.33 -12.99 40.51
C ALA A 10 -5.09 -11.65 40.34
N ALA A 11 -4.46 -10.66 39.73
CA ALA A 11 -5.10 -9.47 39.21
C ALA A 11 -5.09 -9.52 37.68
N LEU A 12 -5.73 -10.54 37.11
CA LEU A 12 -6.23 -10.49 35.75
C LEU A 12 -7.52 -9.68 35.77
N SER A 13 -7.37 -8.36 35.66
CA SER A 13 -8.45 -7.43 35.41
C SER A 13 -9.26 -7.91 34.21
N ALA A 14 -10.48 -8.38 34.46
CA ALA A 14 -11.46 -8.69 33.43
C ALA A 14 -11.65 -7.44 32.55
N ARG A 15 -11.18 -7.50 31.30
CA ARG A 15 -11.53 -6.51 30.30
C ARG A 15 -13.05 -6.52 30.16
N GLN A 16 -13.71 -5.44 30.57
CA GLN A 16 -15.12 -5.25 30.28
C GLN A 16 -15.33 -5.38 28.77
N PRO A 17 -16.38 -6.08 28.31
CA PRO A 17 -16.66 -6.20 26.89
C PRO A 17 -16.89 -4.78 26.34
N VAL A 18 -16.09 -4.42 25.32
CA VAL A 18 -16.24 -3.14 24.61
C VAL A 18 -17.66 -3.08 24.04
N PRO A 19 -18.45 -2.04 24.31
CA PRO A 19 -19.83 -1.93 23.84
C PRO A 19 -19.84 -2.02 22.30
N ALA A 20 -20.64 -2.92 21.75
CA ALA A 20 -20.76 -3.09 20.31
C ALA A 20 -21.33 -1.81 19.68
N LEU A 21 -20.70 -1.32 18.61
CA LEU A 21 -21.25 -0.22 17.81
C LEU A 21 -22.55 -0.68 17.12
N SER A 22 -23.58 0.17 17.12
CA SER A 22 -24.74 -0.03 16.28
C SER A 22 -24.35 -0.06 14.79
N GLU A 23 -25.19 -0.62 13.94
CA GLU A 23 -24.95 -0.65 12.48
C GLU A 23 -24.69 0.75 11.92
N ARG A 24 -25.41 1.76 12.41
CA ARG A 24 -25.27 3.15 11.98
C ARG A 24 -23.94 3.75 12.45
N GLU A 25 -23.57 3.52 13.70
CA GLU A 25 -22.28 3.97 14.25
C GLU A 25 -21.12 3.29 13.53
N ARG A 26 -21.23 1.99 13.24
CA ARG A 26 -20.24 1.26 12.46
C ARG A 26 -20.08 1.85 11.07
N ALA A 27 -21.18 2.11 10.35
CA ALA A 27 -21.14 2.70 9.02
C ALA A 27 -20.52 4.12 9.00
N VAL A 28 -20.72 4.91 10.05
CA VAL A 28 -20.04 6.21 10.23
C VAL A 28 -18.56 6.02 10.52
N ALA A 29 -18.23 5.12 11.46
CA ALA A 29 -16.84 4.86 11.88
C ALA A 29 -15.97 4.36 10.72
N GLU A 30 -16.46 3.40 9.93
CA GLU A 30 -15.75 2.84 8.78
C GLU A 30 -15.46 3.90 7.72
N ARG A 31 -16.46 4.73 7.36
CA ARG A 31 -16.27 5.80 6.36
C ARG A 31 -15.33 6.89 6.85
N PHE A 32 -15.42 7.25 8.14
CA PHE A 32 -14.50 8.22 8.72
C PHE A 32 -13.08 7.68 8.82
N ALA A 33 -12.93 6.41 9.18
CA ALA A 33 -11.64 5.70 9.16
C ALA A 33 -11.03 5.61 7.75
N ALA A 34 -11.89 5.45 6.73
CA ALA A 34 -11.49 5.47 5.32
C ALA A 34 -11.13 6.87 4.79
N GLY A 35 -11.18 7.91 5.62
CA GLY A 35 -10.71 9.24 5.25
C GLY A 35 -11.78 10.23 4.82
N LEU A 36 -13.06 9.83 4.71
CA LEU A 36 -14.15 10.72 4.28
C LEU A 36 -14.35 11.86 5.29
N THR A 37 -14.72 13.02 4.76
CA THR A 37 -15.13 14.20 5.55
C THR A 37 -16.54 14.04 6.14
N TYR A 38 -16.88 14.83 7.14
CA TYR A 38 -18.24 14.82 7.73
C TYR A 38 -19.33 15.08 6.70
N ARG A 39 -19.04 15.89 5.67
CA ARG A 39 -19.96 16.19 4.59
C ARG A 39 -20.17 14.98 3.69
N GLU A 40 -19.10 14.36 3.21
CA GLU A 40 -19.15 13.17 2.36
C GLU A 40 -19.83 11.99 3.07
N ILE A 41 -19.56 11.80 4.37
CA ILE A 41 -20.25 10.78 5.18
C ILE A 41 -21.74 11.11 5.30
N GLY A 42 -22.07 12.38 5.50
CA GLY A 42 -23.46 12.85 5.58
C GLY A 42 -24.23 12.60 4.28
N GLU A 43 -23.63 12.93 3.15
CA GLU A 43 -24.17 12.66 1.82
C GLU A 43 -24.35 11.15 1.57
N ALA A 44 -23.33 10.34 1.87
CA ALA A 44 -23.37 8.89 1.67
C ALA A 44 -24.37 8.15 2.58
N LEU A 45 -24.67 8.70 3.75
CA LEU A 45 -25.58 8.09 4.74
C LEU A 45 -26.92 8.83 4.86
N PHE A 46 -27.18 9.85 4.05
CA PHE A 46 -28.39 10.68 4.09
C PHE A 46 -28.67 11.28 5.48
N ILE A 47 -27.64 11.87 6.12
CA ILE A 47 -27.72 12.56 7.41
C ILE A 47 -26.95 13.89 7.37
N ALA A 48 -27.32 14.81 8.26
CA ALA A 48 -26.60 16.07 8.36
C ALA A 48 -25.16 15.88 8.86
N PRO A 49 -24.19 16.70 8.40
CA PRO A 49 -22.81 16.65 8.90
C PRO A 49 -22.68 16.85 10.43
N SER A 50 -23.60 17.60 11.05
CA SER A 50 -23.69 17.74 12.49
C SER A 50 -24.04 16.40 13.18
N THR A 51 -24.94 15.61 12.59
CA THR A 51 -25.31 14.28 13.08
C THR A 51 -24.13 13.31 12.98
N VAL A 52 -23.33 13.38 11.89
CA VAL A 52 -22.08 12.60 11.77
C VAL A 52 -21.12 12.92 12.92
N ARG A 53 -20.96 14.20 13.26
CA ARG A 53 -20.13 14.64 14.39
C ARG A 53 -20.63 14.08 15.73
N THR A 54 -21.92 14.08 15.96
CA THR A 54 -22.53 13.51 17.19
C THR A 54 -22.29 12.00 17.28
N HIS A 55 -22.47 11.28 16.17
CA HIS A 55 -22.14 9.85 16.13
C HIS A 55 -20.66 9.60 16.43
N LEU A 56 -19.75 10.36 15.84
CA LEU A 56 -18.32 10.18 16.10
C LEU A 56 -17.93 10.46 17.55
N ALA A 57 -18.54 11.46 18.20
CA ALA A 57 -18.32 11.70 19.62
C ALA A 57 -18.73 10.49 20.47
N ALA A 58 -19.93 9.95 20.23
CA ALA A 58 -20.40 8.75 20.91
C ALA A 58 -19.55 7.49 20.61
N ILE A 59 -19.07 7.35 19.37
CA ILE A 59 -18.17 6.26 18.96
C ILE A 59 -16.84 6.37 19.72
N TYR A 60 -16.24 7.56 19.80
CA TYR A 60 -15.00 7.79 20.52
C TYR A 60 -15.13 7.44 22.01
N GLU A 61 -16.22 7.82 22.63
CA GLU A 61 -16.53 7.48 24.01
C GLU A 61 -16.70 5.97 24.19
N LYS A 62 -17.52 5.32 23.36
CA LYS A 62 -17.79 3.87 23.41
C LYS A 62 -16.56 3.03 23.23
N LEU A 63 -15.68 3.42 22.31
CA LEU A 63 -14.45 2.66 21.99
C LEU A 63 -13.26 3.08 22.84
N GLY A 64 -13.39 4.11 23.68
CA GLY A 64 -12.30 4.64 24.49
C GLY A 64 -11.13 5.22 23.68
N VAL A 65 -11.39 5.65 22.44
CA VAL A 65 -10.38 6.22 21.55
C VAL A 65 -10.43 7.75 21.57
N ARG A 66 -9.28 8.40 21.34
CA ARG A 66 -9.15 9.87 21.44
C ARG A 66 -8.73 10.57 20.15
N SER A 67 -8.44 9.80 19.10
CA SER A 67 -8.03 10.37 17.82
C SER A 67 -8.61 9.59 16.65
N LYS A 68 -8.62 10.23 15.44
CA LYS A 68 -9.01 9.58 14.20
C LYS A 68 -8.10 8.38 13.90
N VAL A 69 -6.79 8.49 14.19
CA VAL A 69 -5.83 7.41 14.05
C VAL A 69 -6.22 6.22 14.91
N ALA A 70 -6.46 6.45 16.22
CA ALA A 70 -6.85 5.41 17.15
C ALA A 70 -8.19 4.76 16.75
N LEU A 71 -9.16 5.53 16.25
CA LEU A 71 -10.42 5.00 15.73
C LEU A 71 -10.19 4.12 14.50
N ALA A 72 -9.42 4.61 13.52
CA ALA A 72 -9.12 3.89 12.29
C ALA A 72 -8.40 2.56 12.60
N MET A 73 -7.43 2.59 13.49
CA MET A 73 -6.73 1.38 13.94
C MET A 73 -7.67 0.42 14.69
N HIS A 74 -8.57 0.93 15.52
CA HIS A 74 -9.55 0.10 16.24
C HIS A 74 -10.52 -0.60 15.28
N ILE A 75 -11.08 0.12 14.30
CA ILE A 75 -12.01 -0.44 13.30
C ILE A 75 -11.32 -1.50 12.43
N ASN A 76 -10.04 -1.33 12.13
CA ASN A 76 -9.26 -2.26 11.30
C ASN A 76 -8.61 -3.40 12.13
N ALA A 77 -8.40 -3.21 13.44
CA ALA A 77 -7.77 -4.20 14.34
C ALA A 77 -8.61 -5.47 14.59
N VAL A 78 -9.90 -5.46 14.27
CA VAL A 78 -10.76 -6.66 14.35
C VAL A 78 -10.25 -7.80 13.43
N THR A 79 -9.25 -7.52 12.61
CA THR A 79 -8.62 -8.50 11.69
C THR A 79 -7.10 -8.56 11.81
N ALA A 80 -6.49 -7.89 12.80
CA ALA A 80 -5.04 -7.91 12.97
C ALA A 80 -4.59 -9.17 13.73
N MET A 81 -3.77 -9.98 13.09
CA MET A 81 -2.99 -11.03 13.75
C MET A 81 -2.03 -10.41 14.79
N PRO A 82 -1.68 -11.15 15.88
CA PRO A 82 -0.76 -10.65 16.90
C PRO A 82 0.59 -10.27 16.26
N ALA A 83 1.01 -9.03 16.49
CA ALA A 83 2.28 -8.52 15.98
C ALA A 83 3.44 -9.31 16.63
N VAL A 84 4.31 -9.89 15.82
CA VAL A 84 5.67 -10.20 16.26
C VAL A 84 6.35 -8.85 16.50
N PRO A 85 6.96 -8.60 17.67
CA PRO A 85 7.61 -7.32 17.93
C PRO A 85 8.82 -7.17 17.00
N ASP A 86 8.66 -6.32 15.98
CA ASP A 86 9.80 -5.74 15.28
C ASP A 86 10.33 -4.64 16.22
N THR A 87 11.54 -4.80 16.72
CA THR A 87 12.13 -3.88 17.69
C THR A 87 12.67 -2.60 17.06
N SER A 88 12.60 -2.50 15.74
CA SER A 88 13.05 -1.30 15.01
C SER A 88 12.08 -0.13 15.21
N PRO A 89 12.59 1.09 15.41
CA PRO A 89 11.75 2.27 15.56
C PRO A 89 11.04 2.61 14.27
N VAL A 90 9.73 2.67 14.29
CA VAL A 90 8.88 2.96 13.13
C VAL A 90 8.71 4.47 12.95
N LEU A 91 8.87 4.96 11.73
CA LEU A 91 8.61 6.34 11.32
C LEU A 91 7.23 6.45 10.65
N ALA A 92 6.43 7.43 11.06
CA ALA A 92 5.20 7.82 10.38
C ALA A 92 5.34 9.21 9.78
N ILE A 93 5.04 9.35 8.49
CA ILE A 93 5.20 10.58 7.72
C ILE A 93 3.80 11.10 7.36
N PHE A 94 3.38 12.17 8.01
CA PHE A 94 2.11 12.83 7.68
C PHE A 94 2.20 13.52 6.31
N PRO A 95 1.13 13.47 5.49
CA PRO A 95 1.10 14.23 4.25
C PRO A 95 1.40 15.70 4.49
N VAL A 96 2.30 16.27 3.68
CA VAL A 96 2.63 17.69 3.75
C VAL A 96 1.38 18.52 3.48
N GLU A 97 1.02 19.37 4.44
CA GLU A 97 -0.12 20.28 4.34
C GLU A 97 0.18 21.39 3.34
N CYS A 98 -0.56 21.45 2.23
CA CYS A 98 -0.41 22.54 1.28
C CYS A 98 -1.29 23.72 1.68
N LEU A 99 -0.65 24.85 1.97
CA LEU A 99 -1.33 26.10 2.34
C LEU A 99 -1.62 27.00 1.13
N SER A 100 -1.20 26.60 -0.08
CA SER A 100 -1.49 27.30 -1.32
C SER A 100 -2.85 26.86 -1.89
N ALA A 101 -3.57 27.78 -2.53
CA ALA A 101 -4.90 27.51 -3.09
C ALA A 101 -4.85 26.70 -4.39
N ASP A 102 -3.74 26.71 -5.10
CA ASP A 102 -3.56 26.06 -6.40
C ASP A 102 -3.53 24.52 -6.24
N GLU A 103 -4.32 23.83 -7.04
CA GLU A 103 -4.44 22.38 -7.04
C GLU A 103 -3.15 21.68 -7.51
N GLN A 104 -2.36 22.32 -8.36
CA GLN A 104 -1.05 21.80 -8.75
C GLN A 104 -0.12 21.66 -7.55
N TRP A 105 -0.09 22.67 -6.66
CA TRP A 105 0.71 22.61 -5.44
C TRP A 105 0.19 21.61 -4.42
N ARG A 106 -1.14 21.39 -4.36
CA ARG A 106 -1.71 20.33 -3.52
C ARG A 106 -1.31 18.95 -4.03
N ARG A 107 -1.37 18.72 -5.35
CA ARG A 107 -0.88 17.44 -5.93
C ARG A 107 0.61 17.26 -5.68
N PHE A 108 1.40 18.32 -5.90
CA PHE A 108 2.83 18.30 -5.62
C PHE A 108 3.13 17.92 -4.17
N ALA A 109 2.48 18.54 -3.18
CA ALA A 109 2.67 18.24 -1.75
C ALA A 109 2.34 16.78 -1.41
N ARG A 110 1.26 16.24 -2.01
CA ARG A 110 0.90 14.82 -1.88
C ARG A 110 1.98 13.89 -2.49
N GLY A 111 2.42 14.22 -3.70
CA GLY A 111 3.48 13.48 -4.39
C GLY A 111 4.78 13.49 -3.61
N LEU A 112 5.22 14.66 -3.15
CA LEU A 112 6.41 14.83 -2.31
C LEU A 112 6.34 13.95 -1.05
N SER A 113 5.20 13.91 -0.37
CA SER A 113 5.02 13.08 0.83
C SER A 113 5.14 11.60 0.53
N SER A 114 4.56 11.15 -0.58
CA SER A 114 4.70 9.76 -1.06
C SER A 114 6.16 9.45 -1.39
N ASP A 115 6.84 10.36 -2.08
CA ASP A 115 8.22 10.19 -2.50
C ASP A 115 9.18 10.07 -1.32
N ILE A 116 9.03 10.96 -0.33
CA ILE A 116 9.82 10.92 0.91
C ILE A 116 9.58 9.59 1.65
N THR A 117 8.33 9.11 1.68
CA THR A 117 8.00 7.80 2.30
C THR A 117 8.74 6.67 1.60
N ILE A 118 8.76 6.64 0.27
CA ILE A 118 9.44 5.62 -0.52
C ILE A 118 10.96 5.70 -0.34
N ASP A 119 11.53 6.90 -0.37
CA ASP A 119 12.97 7.10 -0.25
C ASP A 119 13.48 6.70 1.13
N LEU A 120 12.76 7.07 2.20
CA LEU A 120 13.09 6.65 3.56
C LEU A 120 12.89 5.14 3.79
N ALA A 121 11.90 4.52 3.15
CA ALA A 121 11.68 3.08 3.24
C ALA A 121 12.78 2.22 2.57
N ARG A 122 13.69 2.83 1.80
CA ARG A 122 14.89 2.15 1.25
C ARG A 122 15.93 1.81 2.32
N TYR A 123 15.87 2.49 3.48
CA TYR A 123 16.77 2.21 4.58
C TYR A 123 16.26 0.99 5.37
N ALA A 124 17.01 -0.12 5.33
CA ALA A 124 16.58 -1.41 5.85
C ALA A 124 16.23 -1.37 7.35
N ASP A 125 16.91 -0.53 8.12
CA ASP A 125 16.74 -0.40 9.57
C ASP A 125 15.67 0.63 9.98
N LEU A 126 14.98 1.24 9.00
CA LEU A 126 13.94 2.26 9.24
C LEU A 126 12.59 1.82 8.65
N PRO A 127 11.77 1.06 9.38
CA PRO A 127 10.41 0.79 8.99
C PRO A 127 9.60 2.08 8.88
N VAL A 128 8.91 2.30 7.76
CA VAL A 128 8.13 3.50 7.50
C VAL A 128 6.66 3.12 7.27
N ILE A 129 5.74 3.81 7.94
CA ILE A 129 4.30 3.63 7.70
C ILE A 129 3.97 4.13 6.29
N ALA A 130 3.27 3.31 5.53
CA ALA A 130 2.95 3.60 4.14
C ALA A 130 2.12 4.88 3.98
N PHE A 131 2.41 5.62 2.92
CA PHE A 131 1.74 6.90 2.61
C PHE A 131 0.21 6.77 2.55
N HIS A 132 -0.32 5.64 2.06
CA HIS A 132 -1.77 5.41 2.00
C HIS A 132 -2.42 5.51 3.38
N THR A 133 -1.87 4.83 4.39
CA THR A 133 -2.34 4.95 5.77
C THR A 133 -2.28 6.39 6.26
N MET A 134 -1.16 7.07 6.08
CA MET A 134 -0.97 8.43 6.56
C MET A 134 -1.90 9.43 5.87
N LYS A 135 -2.15 9.26 4.57
CA LYS A 135 -3.11 10.06 3.80
C LYS A 135 -4.54 9.96 4.37
N ALA A 136 -4.97 8.76 4.75
CA ALA A 136 -6.30 8.55 5.34
C ALA A 136 -6.46 9.20 6.72
N LEU A 137 -5.36 9.38 7.45
CA LEU A 137 -5.36 9.96 8.80
C LEU A 137 -5.33 11.49 8.81
N GLY A 138 -4.86 12.12 7.74
CA GLY A 138 -4.79 13.59 7.61
C GLY A 138 -3.36 14.11 7.57
N SER A 139 -3.20 15.44 7.50
CA SER A 139 -1.91 16.10 7.25
C SER A 139 -1.11 16.48 8.50
N LYS A 140 -1.64 16.25 9.68
CA LYS A 140 -0.92 16.48 10.95
C LYS A 140 -1.45 15.58 12.06
N PRO A 141 -0.62 15.25 13.06
CA PRO A 141 -1.09 14.51 14.24
C PRO A 141 -2.11 15.36 15.02
N ALA A 142 -3.16 14.69 15.51
CA ALA A 142 -4.13 15.31 16.42
C ALA A 142 -3.62 15.24 17.87
N ASP A 143 -2.94 14.14 18.21
CA ASP A 143 -2.28 13.90 19.50
C ASP A 143 -1.05 13.01 19.22
N PHE A 144 0.15 13.57 19.40
CA PHE A 144 1.41 12.88 19.10
C PHE A 144 1.53 11.52 19.82
N ALA A 145 1.20 11.48 21.11
CA ALA A 145 1.33 10.27 21.90
C ALA A 145 0.28 9.21 21.53
N ALA A 146 -0.98 9.64 21.36
CA ALA A 146 -2.06 8.74 20.99
C ALA A 146 -1.88 8.20 19.56
N ASP A 147 -1.52 9.06 18.62
CA ASP A 147 -1.33 8.71 17.21
C ASP A 147 -0.08 7.82 17.05
N GLY A 148 1.02 8.17 17.69
CA GLY A 148 2.24 7.36 17.70
C GLY A 148 2.00 5.96 18.28
N LYS A 149 1.32 5.87 19.41
CA LYS A 149 0.95 4.59 20.02
C LYS A 149 0.05 3.75 19.12
N ALA A 150 -0.95 4.36 18.49
CA ALA A 150 -1.89 3.66 17.62
C ALA A 150 -1.20 3.13 16.36
N LEU A 151 -0.25 3.87 15.79
CA LEU A 151 0.54 3.48 14.64
C LEU A 151 1.70 2.55 14.98
N GLY A 152 2.05 2.38 16.26
CA GLY A 152 3.31 1.76 16.66
C GLY A 152 4.54 2.56 16.21
N ALA A 153 4.37 3.87 15.98
CA ALA A 153 5.43 4.75 15.51
C ALA A 153 6.22 5.35 16.68
N ALA A 154 7.56 5.34 16.56
CA ALA A 154 8.46 6.00 17.49
C ALA A 154 8.65 7.48 17.13
N TYR A 155 8.53 7.81 15.85
CA TYR A 155 8.75 9.14 15.31
C TYR A 155 7.64 9.56 14.36
N LEU A 156 7.30 10.85 14.39
CA LEU A 156 6.32 11.47 13.52
C LEU A 156 6.98 12.61 12.75
N LEU A 157 6.97 12.54 11.42
CA LEU A 157 7.40 13.58 10.52
C LEU A 157 6.18 14.30 9.96
N SER A 158 6.10 15.61 10.07
CA SER A 158 5.03 16.44 9.53
C SER A 158 5.61 17.67 8.84
N GLY A 159 4.81 18.32 7.98
CA GLY A 159 5.29 19.50 7.30
C GLY A 159 4.21 20.33 6.64
N GLN A 160 4.58 21.54 6.22
CA GLN A 160 3.73 22.50 5.53
C GLN A 160 4.45 23.08 4.33
N LEU A 161 3.71 23.20 3.21
CA LEU A 161 4.19 23.77 1.97
C LEU A 161 3.39 25.03 1.63
N ARG A 162 4.11 26.10 1.33
CA ARG A 162 3.59 27.33 0.71
C ARG A 162 4.33 27.55 -0.59
N ALA A 163 3.59 27.78 -1.66
CA ALA A 163 4.18 28.06 -2.96
C ALA A 163 3.42 29.16 -3.68
N ASP A 164 4.15 29.92 -4.47
CA ASP A 164 3.65 30.87 -5.45
C ASP A 164 4.27 30.55 -6.83
N THR A 165 4.24 31.50 -7.77
CA THR A 165 4.77 31.31 -9.12
C THR A 165 6.29 31.29 -9.21
N GLN A 166 7.00 31.72 -8.18
CA GLN A 166 8.46 31.87 -8.18
C GLN A 166 9.16 31.08 -7.08
N ARG A 167 8.52 30.95 -5.92
CA ARG A 167 9.13 30.38 -4.71
C ARG A 167 8.29 29.31 -4.05
N VAL A 168 8.97 28.35 -3.49
CA VAL A 168 8.38 27.30 -2.66
C VAL A 168 9.08 27.31 -1.32
N ARG A 169 8.27 27.34 -0.27
CA ARG A 169 8.71 27.18 1.12
C ARG A 169 8.14 25.92 1.69
N LEU A 170 9.00 25.02 2.12
CA LEU A 170 8.65 23.80 2.84
C LEU A 170 9.20 23.89 4.26
N THR A 171 8.36 23.68 5.26
CA THR A 171 8.77 23.56 6.66
C THR A 171 8.48 22.12 7.07
N MET A 172 9.47 21.45 7.66
CA MET A 172 9.34 20.07 8.14
C MET A 172 9.72 19.99 9.62
N GLU A 173 9.09 19.08 10.34
CA GLU A 173 9.32 18.83 11.75
C GLU A 173 9.29 17.33 12.03
N LEU A 174 10.32 16.83 12.71
CA LEU A 174 10.40 15.48 13.24
C LEU A 174 10.22 15.52 14.76
N ALA A 175 9.28 14.78 15.28
CA ALA A 175 8.99 14.70 16.71
C ALA A 175 9.08 13.27 17.25
N ASP A 176 9.50 13.13 18.51
CA ASP A 176 9.34 11.89 19.28
C ASP A 176 7.84 11.67 19.52
N ALA A 177 7.32 10.54 19.05
CA ALA A 177 5.89 10.25 19.11
C ALA A 177 5.37 10.07 20.54
N ARG A 178 6.22 9.64 21.47
CA ARG A 178 5.84 9.37 22.86
C ARG A 178 5.72 10.65 23.68
N THR A 179 6.61 11.62 23.44
CA THR A 179 6.72 12.85 24.23
C THR A 179 6.13 14.07 23.54
N GLY A 180 5.98 14.03 22.21
CA GLY A 180 5.62 15.18 21.39
C GLY A 180 6.73 16.21 21.26
N VAL A 181 7.95 15.91 21.77
CA VAL A 181 9.08 16.82 21.69
C VAL A 181 9.63 16.86 20.26
N SER A 182 9.77 18.06 19.71
CA SER A 182 10.42 18.28 18.43
C SER A 182 11.91 17.95 18.55
N LEU A 183 12.37 17.01 17.72
CA LEU A 183 13.77 16.59 17.65
C LEU A 183 14.53 17.36 16.59
N TRP A 184 13.81 17.79 15.56
CA TRP A 184 14.35 18.55 14.46
C TRP A 184 13.23 19.33 13.75
N SER A 185 13.57 20.54 13.33
CA SER A 185 12.72 21.34 12.45
C SER A 185 13.60 22.14 11.50
N GLU A 186 13.25 22.13 10.23
CA GLU A 186 14.00 22.85 9.19
C GLU A 186 13.05 23.48 8.19
N ARG A 187 13.48 24.64 7.67
CA ARG A 187 12.77 25.38 6.65
C ARG A 187 13.60 25.48 5.39
N PHE A 188 13.04 24.99 4.32
CA PHE A 188 13.61 25.03 2.98
C PHE A 188 12.91 26.12 2.16
N ASP A 189 13.69 27.09 1.68
CA ASP A 189 13.23 28.11 0.72
C ASP A 189 13.96 27.87 -0.61
N ARG A 190 13.21 27.65 -1.69
CA ARG A 190 13.77 27.35 -3.03
C ARG A 190 12.98 28.09 -4.12
N SER A 191 13.63 28.27 -5.29
CA SER A 191 12.93 28.62 -6.51
C SER A 191 12.06 27.46 -7.00
N VAL A 192 11.04 27.73 -7.80
CA VAL A 192 10.22 26.67 -8.42
C VAL A 192 11.07 25.76 -9.33
N GLU A 193 12.14 26.30 -9.92
CA GLU A 193 13.08 25.57 -10.76
C GLU A 193 13.92 24.54 -9.97
N ASP A 194 14.25 24.86 -8.71
CA ASP A 194 15.10 24.04 -7.82
C ASP A 194 14.28 23.17 -6.85
N ILE A 195 12.97 23.09 -7.04
CA ILE A 195 12.06 22.47 -6.06
C ILE A 195 12.38 20.99 -5.78
N PHE A 196 12.88 20.27 -6.77
CA PHE A 196 13.16 18.85 -6.63
C PHE A 196 14.46 18.56 -5.85
N ALA A 197 15.40 19.52 -5.79
CA ALA A 197 16.56 19.42 -4.92
C ALA A 197 16.18 19.44 -3.41
N LEU A 198 14.96 19.87 -3.08
CA LEU A 198 14.40 19.80 -1.74
C LEU A 198 14.25 18.37 -1.22
N GLN A 199 13.81 17.46 -2.08
CA GLN A 199 13.52 16.07 -1.68
C GLN A 199 14.79 15.37 -1.20
N ASP A 200 15.88 15.50 -1.94
CA ASP A 200 17.17 14.90 -1.58
C ASP A 200 17.71 15.48 -0.29
N SER A 201 17.72 16.83 -0.17
CA SER A 201 18.17 17.53 1.04
C SER A 201 17.34 17.14 2.27
N LEU A 202 16.02 17.00 2.11
CA LEU A 202 15.12 16.61 3.19
C LEU A 202 15.35 15.16 3.64
N THR A 203 15.45 14.23 2.70
CA THR A 203 15.71 12.82 3.00
C THR A 203 17.03 12.67 3.75
N GLU A 204 18.10 13.36 3.29
CA GLU A 204 19.39 13.36 3.94
C GLU A 204 19.32 13.96 5.35
N SER A 205 18.64 15.10 5.53
CA SER A 205 18.48 15.75 6.84
C SER A 205 17.76 14.84 7.82
N VAL A 206 16.65 14.21 7.41
CA VAL A 206 15.88 13.29 8.28
C VAL A 206 16.72 12.08 8.68
N ILE A 207 17.45 11.46 7.73
CA ILE A 207 18.33 10.32 8.03
C ILE A 207 19.44 10.71 8.98
N ASN A 208 20.09 11.86 8.80
CA ASN A 208 21.16 12.30 9.67
C ASN A 208 20.68 12.54 11.12
N VAL A 209 19.49 13.11 11.29
CA VAL A 209 18.89 13.30 12.63
C VAL A 209 18.55 11.95 13.26
N LEU A 210 17.91 11.06 12.52
CA LEU A 210 17.58 9.73 13.02
C LEU A 210 18.83 8.91 13.34
N ALA A 211 19.88 8.98 12.52
CA ALA A 211 21.17 8.34 12.79
C ALA A 211 21.82 8.87 14.07
N GLY A 212 21.73 10.18 14.31
CA GLY A 212 22.20 10.80 15.56
C GLY A 212 21.41 10.36 16.79
N CYS A 213 20.10 10.20 16.67
CA CYS A 213 19.24 9.77 17.77
C CYS A 213 19.41 8.28 18.13
N PHE A 214 19.79 7.43 17.18
CA PHE A 214 19.82 5.97 17.38
C PHE A 214 21.22 5.36 17.50
N GLY A 215 22.29 6.12 17.29
CA GLY A 215 23.67 5.64 17.38
C GLY A 215 24.06 4.53 16.40
N ALA A 216 23.12 3.99 15.64
CA ALA A 216 23.31 2.84 14.80
C ALA A 216 22.29 2.70 13.65
N ILE A 217 21.83 3.76 13.00
CA ILE A 217 21.42 3.58 11.60
C ILE A 217 22.73 3.43 10.85
N ALA A 218 23.23 2.19 10.91
CA ALA A 218 24.54 1.85 10.46
C ALA A 218 24.70 2.20 8.99
N THR A 219 25.73 2.91 8.69
CA THR A 219 26.69 2.87 7.55
C THR A 219 26.33 2.11 6.27
N VAL A 220 25.31 1.28 6.24
CA VAL A 220 24.87 0.49 5.08
C VAL A 220 24.03 1.32 4.08
N GLY A 221 23.44 2.42 4.51
CA GLY A 221 22.58 3.27 3.67
C GLY A 221 23.28 4.37 2.90
N ARG A 222 24.57 4.64 3.08
CA ARG A 222 25.28 5.71 2.35
C ARG A 222 25.39 5.49 0.83
N ASN A 223 25.09 4.30 0.35
CA ASN A 223 25.06 3.95 -1.06
C ASN A 223 23.65 3.81 -1.63
N ALA A 224 22.60 4.22 -0.91
CA ALA A 224 21.29 4.40 -1.52
C ALA A 224 21.46 5.49 -2.59
N ILE A 225 21.48 5.07 -3.86
CA ILE A 225 21.49 5.99 -4.98
C ILE A 225 20.22 6.82 -4.87
N LEU A 226 20.36 8.08 -4.49
CA LEU A 226 19.25 9.03 -4.48
C LEU A 226 18.67 9.06 -5.89
N ARG A 227 17.36 8.94 -6.01
CA ARG A 227 16.70 9.04 -7.30
C ARG A 227 17.00 10.40 -7.90
N LYS A 228 17.31 10.43 -9.20
CA LYS A 228 17.44 11.70 -9.91
C LYS A 228 16.09 12.44 -9.79
N PRO A 229 16.08 13.67 -9.24
CA PRO A 229 14.86 14.44 -9.12
C PRO A 229 14.25 14.72 -10.49
N PRO A 230 12.89 14.87 -10.59
CA PRO A 230 12.24 15.23 -11.85
C PRO A 230 12.82 16.54 -12.42
N ALA A 231 13.05 16.56 -13.72
CA ALA A 231 13.59 17.76 -14.39
C ALA A 231 12.50 18.79 -14.70
N SER A 232 11.22 18.44 -14.57
CA SER A 232 10.10 19.28 -14.97
C SER A 232 8.89 19.10 -14.03
N LEU A 233 8.42 20.19 -13.43
CA LEU A 233 7.18 20.20 -12.63
C LEU A 233 5.97 19.76 -13.48
N ARG A 234 5.93 20.09 -14.75
CA ARG A 234 4.85 19.69 -15.66
C ARG A 234 4.88 18.18 -15.94
N ALA A 235 6.07 17.59 -16.10
CA ALA A 235 6.22 16.15 -16.23
C ALA A 235 5.74 15.44 -14.96
N TYR A 236 6.13 15.95 -13.82
CA TYR A 236 5.75 15.39 -12.53
C TYR A 236 4.24 15.50 -12.27
N ASP A 237 3.60 16.59 -12.64
CA ASP A 237 2.14 16.75 -12.55
C ASP A 237 1.40 15.73 -13.43
N CYS A 238 1.87 15.51 -14.67
CA CYS A 238 1.33 14.45 -15.53
C CYS A 238 1.48 13.06 -14.90
N TYR A 239 2.63 12.76 -14.30
CA TYR A 239 2.86 11.53 -13.57
C TYR A 239 1.85 11.35 -12.41
N LEU A 240 1.66 12.37 -11.56
CA LEU A 240 0.73 12.31 -10.43
C LEU A 240 -0.73 12.11 -10.87
N LEU A 241 -1.16 12.79 -11.92
CA LEU A 241 -2.47 12.58 -12.53
C LEU A 241 -2.60 11.15 -13.09
N GLY A 242 -1.53 10.62 -13.68
CA GLY A 242 -1.48 9.22 -14.13
C GLY A 242 -1.68 8.23 -13.00
N VAL A 243 -1.02 8.43 -11.86
CA VAL A 243 -1.20 7.61 -10.65
C VAL A 243 -2.64 7.67 -10.12
N GLU A 244 -3.27 8.84 -10.12
CA GLU A 244 -4.68 8.99 -9.73
C GLU A 244 -5.61 8.14 -10.63
N GLN A 245 -5.38 8.13 -11.94
CA GLN A 245 -6.14 7.33 -12.89
C GLN A 245 -5.85 5.82 -12.76
N HIS A 246 -4.58 5.45 -12.57
CA HIS A 246 -4.16 4.06 -12.37
C HIS A 246 -4.87 3.44 -11.15
N ASN A 247 -4.98 4.17 -10.06
CA ASN A 247 -5.64 3.76 -8.83
C ASN A 247 -7.16 3.56 -8.93
N THR A 248 -7.79 3.86 -10.06
CA THR A 248 -9.21 3.53 -10.31
C THR A 248 -9.42 2.04 -10.62
N PHE A 249 -8.35 1.30 -10.95
CA PHE A 249 -8.37 -0.12 -11.33
C PHE A 249 -9.40 -0.46 -12.42
N SER A 250 -9.70 0.49 -13.31
CA SER A 250 -10.64 0.32 -14.41
C SER A 250 -9.93 0.32 -15.77
N ARG A 251 -10.54 -0.30 -16.79
CA ARG A 251 -9.99 -0.29 -18.17
C ARG A 251 -9.79 1.13 -18.70
N SER A 252 -10.75 2.02 -18.46
CA SER A 252 -10.64 3.43 -18.87
C SER A 252 -9.56 4.18 -18.11
N GLY A 253 -9.48 3.99 -16.78
CA GLY A 253 -8.44 4.59 -15.94
C GLY A 253 -7.05 4.10 -16.31
N ASN A 254 -6.86 2.81 -16.59
CA ASN A 254 -5.57 2.27 -17.04
C ASN A 254 -5.13 2.87 -18.39
N ARG A 255 -6.05 3.03 -19.33
CA ARG A 255 -5.77 3.67 -20.63
C ARG A 255 -5.35 5.12 -20.45
N GLU A 256 -6.05 5.87 -19.60
CA GLU A 256 -5.73 7.27 -19.32
C GLU A 256 -4.40 7.40 -18.55
N ALA A 257 -4.12 6.48 -17.61
CA ALA A 257 -2.85 6.41 -16.91
C ALA A 257 -1.67 6.21 -17.89
N ILE A 258 -1.79 5.26 -18.82
CA ILE A 258 -0.78 5.04 -19.88
C ILE A 258 -0.52 6.33 -20.67
N ARG A 259 -1.60 7.04 -21.07
CA ARG A 259 -1.47 8.31 -21.81
C ARG A 259 -0.73 9.38 -20.98
N LEU A 260 -1.07 9.50 -19.71
CA LEU A 260 -0.47 10.50 -18.80
C LEU A 260 0.98 10.19 -18.47
N PHE A 261 1.32 8.92 -18.19
CA PHE A 261 2.71 8.50 -17.97
C PHE A 261 3.55 8.68 -19.23
N SER A 262 3.02 8.34 -20.41
CA SER A 262 3.71 8.59 -21.67
C SER A 262 3.95 10.09 -21.88
N ARG A 263 2.97 10.93 -21.55
CA ARG A 263 3.14 12.39 -21.63
C ARG A 263 4.18 12.92 -20.64
N ALA A 264 4.22 12.36 -19.44
CA ALA A 264 5.26 12.70 -18.47
C ALA A 264 6.67 12.38 -19.01
N LEU A 265 6.82 11.22 -19.67
CA LEU A 265 8.09 10.76 -20.25
C LEU A 265 8.49 11.52 -21.53
N GLU A 266 7.55 12.06 -22.29
CA GLU A 266 7.85 13.01 -23.38
C GLU A 266 8.44 14.31 -22.85
N LEU A 267 8.00 14.76 -21.69
CA LEU A 267 8.47 15.99 -21.03
C LEU A 267 9.76 15.79 -20.24
N ASP A 268 9.91 14.60 -19.63
CA ASP A 268 11.10 14.20 -18.87
C ASP A 268 11.37 12.69 -19.04
N PRO A 269 12.17 12.29 -20.03
CA PRO A 269 12.53 10.88 -20.25
C PRO A 269 13.32 10.23 -19.09
N THR A 270 13.79 11.02 -18.14
CA THR A 270 14.58 10.54 -17.00
C THR A 270 13.72 10.31 -15.73
N LEU A 271 12.41 10.57 -15.78
CA LEU A 271 11.49 10.39 -14.67
C LEU A 271 11.22 8.90 -14.42
N VAL A 272 12.07 8.27 -13.60
CA VAL A 272 12.04 6.82 -13.30
C VAL A 272 10.64 6.36 -12.87
N LYS A 273 9.99 7.11 -11.97
CA LYS A 273 8.66 6.77 -11.44
C LYS A 273 7.61 6.63 -12.55
N ALA A 274 7.67 7.47 -13.57
CA ALA A 274 6.76 7.37 -14.70
C ALA A 274 7.03 6.11 -15.55
N TRP A 275 8.28 5.68 -15.68
CA TRP A 275 8.64 4.40 -16.32
C TRP A 275 8.13 3.20 -15.54
N THR A 276 8.31 3.20 -14.21
CA THR A 276 7.85 2.12 -13.32
C THR A 276 6.32 1.98 -13.38
N GLU A 277 5.59 3.08 -13.24
CA GLU A 277 4.12 3.08 -13.31
C GLU A 277 3.61 2.72 -14.71
N LEU A 278 4.30 3.14 -15.77
CA LEU A 278 3.98 2.75 -17.13
C LEU A 278 4.16 1.24 -17.35
N ALA A 279 5.20 0.65 -16.76
CA ALA A 279 5.41 -0.80 -16.79
C ALA A 279 4.25 -1.54 -16.10
N TYR A 280 3.82 -1.08 -14.92
CA TYR A 280 2.65 -1.64 -14.23
C TYR A 280 1.36 -1.47 -15.04
N ALA A 281 1.14 -0.31 -15.64
CA ALA A 281 -0.05 -0.09 -16.47
C ALA A 281 -0.08 -1.03 -17.69
N TYR A 282 1.06 -1.29 -18.32
CA TYR A 282 1.15 -2.29 -19.38
C TYR A 282 1.03 -3.73 -18.88
N SER A 283 1.50 -4.04 -17.66
CA SER A 283 1.27 -5.36 -17.06
C SER A 283 -0.21 -5.61 -16.81
N ILE A 284 -0.94 -4.61 -16.30
CA ILE A 284 -2.39 -4.66 -16.12
C ILE A 284 -3.10 -4.82 -17.48
N GLU A 285 -2.65 -4.07 -18.51
CA GLU A 285 -3.19 -4.22 -19.87
C GLU A 285 -3.03 -5.65 -20.38
N ALA A 286 -1.86 -6.26 -20.20
CA ALA A 286 -1.57 -7.62 -20.61
C ALA A 286 -2.39 -8.65 -19.80
N CYS A 287 -2.30 -8.58 -18.47
CA CYS A 287 -2.87 -9.58 -17.57
C CYS A 287 -4.42 -9.55 -17.51
N ASN A 288 -5.03 -8.38 -17.72
CA ASN A 288 -6.50 -8.24 -17.73
C ASN A 288 -7.12 -8.29 -19.13
N GLY A 289 -6.31 -8.47 -20.18
CA GLY A 289 -6.82 -8.45 -21.56
C GLY A 289 -7.42 -7.10 -21.95
N PHE A 290 -6.89 -5.99 -21.42
CA PHE A 290 -7.37 -4.66 -21.76
C PHE A 290 -6.82 -4.16 -23.09
N GLY A 291 -5.69 -4.73 -23.55
CA GLY A 291 -5.07 -4.43 -24.83
C GLY A 291 -5.67 -5.28 -25.96
N ASP A 292 -5.47 -4.80 -27.18
CA ASP A 292 -5.96 -5.50 -28.39
C ASP A 292 -5.05 -6.66 -28.79
N ASN A 293 -3.79 -6.67 -28.31
CA ASN A 293 -2.78 -7.68 -28.64
C ASN A 293 -1.85 -7.94 -27.44
N LEU A 294 -1.93 -9.16 -26.90
CA LEU A 294 -1.16 -9.60 -25.74
C LEU A 294 0.36 -9.46 -25.95
N SER A 295 0.87 -9.89 -27.11
CA SER A 295 2.32 -9.82 -27.40
C SER A 295 2.80 -8.38 -27.46
N ALA A 296 1.98 -7.46 -28.00
CA ALA A 296 2.32 -6.04 -28.03
C ALA A 296 2.33 -5.42 -26.62
N SER A 297 1.35 -5.77 -25.77
CA SER A 297 1.30 -5.32 -24.38
C SER A 297 2.52 -5.84 -23.57
N ILE A 298 2.90 -7.11 -23.75
CA ILE A 298 4.10 -7.70 -23.14
C ILE A 298 5.38 -6.97 -23.61
N ALA A 299 5.49 -6.67 -24.91
CA ALA A 299 6.65 -5.96 -25.44
C ALA A 299 6.79 -4.54 -24.85
N LYS A 300 5.67 -3.82 -24.71
CA LYS A 300 5.61 -2.49 -24.06
C LYS A 300 5.93 -2.57 -22.57
N TRP A 301 5.40 -3.59 -21.87
CA TRP A 301 5.74 -3.85 -20.48
C TRP A 301 7.24 -4.04 -20.30
N ARG A 302 7.86 -4.91 -21.10
CA ARG A 302 9.31 -5.14 -21.10
C ARG A 302 10.07 -3.84 -21.31
N TRP A 303 9.73 -3.10 -22.35
CA TRP A 303 10.39 -1.85 -22.69
C TRP A 303 10.33 -0.83 -21.55
N ALA A 304 9.19 -0.66 -20.92
CA ALA A 304 9.03 0.28 -19.82
C ALA A 304 9.81 -0.17 -18.57
N ALA A 305 9.73 -1.45 -18.17
CA ALA A 305 10.44 -1.99 -17.03
C ALA A 305 11.97 -1.92 -17.18
N GLU A 306 12.50 -2.26 -18.37
CA GLU A 306 13.94 -2.15 -18.67
C GLU A 306 14.42 -0.70 -18.61
N ASN A 307 13.63 0.28 -19.09
CA ASN A 307 13.98 1.69 -18.96
C ASN A 307 13.98 2.17 -17.50
N ALA A 308 13.00 1.75 -16.68
CA ALA A 308 12.98 2.05 -15.26
C ALA A 308 14.26 1.53 -14.57
N LEU A 309 14.61 0.25 -14.77
CA LEU A 309 15.80 -0.38 -14.18
C LEU A 309 17.12 0.16 -14.72
N ARG A 310 17.16 0.60 -15.98
CA ARG A 310 18.35 1.26 -16.54
C ARG A 310 18.61 2.62 -15.88
N LEU A 311 17.57 3.35 -15.53
CA LEU A 311 17.67 4.67 -14.90
C LEU A 311 17.87 4.58 -13.38
N ASP A 312 17.19 3.64 -12.71
CA ASP A 312 17.37 3.35 -11.28
C ASP A 312 17.47 1.83 -11.05
N PRO A 313 18.67 1.27 -11.00
CA PRO A 313 18.90 -0.16 -10.73
C PRO A 313 18.49 -0.59 -9.31
N SER A 314 18.05 0.33 -8.46
CA SER A 314 17.58 0.05 -7.10
C SER A 314 16.08 0.28 -6.92
N ASP A 315 15.32 0.51 -7.99
CA ASP A 315 13.86 0.62 -7.92
C ASP A 315 13.23 -0.74 -7.62
N SER A 316 12.83 -0.92 -6.36
CA SER A 316 12.25 -2.18 -5.88
C SER A 316 10.95 -2.57 -6.60
N THR A 317 10.15 -1.57 -6.95
CA THR A 317 8.87 -1.75 -7.64
C THR A 317 9.10 -2.18 -9.10
N ALA A 318 10.07 -1.54 -9.78
CA ALA A 318 10.47 -1.93 -11.14
C ALA A 318 11.06 -3.36 -11.18
N HIS A 319 11.87 -3.75 -10.19
CA HIS A 319 12.38 -5.12 -10.08
C HIS A 319 11.25 -6.14 -9.90
N ASN A 320 10.24 -5.84 -9.06
CA ASN A 320 9.09 -6.73 -8.91
C ASN A 320 8.30 -6.87 -10.21
N CYS A 321 8.01 -5.75 -10.86
CA CYS A 321 7.29 -5.72 -12.14
C CYS A 321 8.04 -6.48 -13.24
N PHE A 322 9.38 -6.35 -13.29
CA PHE A 322 10.23 -7.11 -14.21
C PHE A 322 10.26 -8.61 -13.87
N GLY A 323 10.25 -8.97 -12.59
CA GLY A 323 10.16 -10.37 -12.15
C GLY A 323 8.88 -11.04 -12.61
N ASP A 324 7.75 -10.35 -12.48
CA ASP A 324 6.46 -10.85 -12.96
C ASP A 324 6.45 -11.04 -14.50
N LEU A 325 7.07 -10.11 -15.22
CA LEU A 325 7.27 -10.24 -16.67
C LEU A 325 8.08 -11.49 -17.03
N MET A 326 9.21 -11.74 -16.34
CA MET A 326 10.03 -12.92 -16.59
C MET A 326 9.26 -14.21 -16.30
N GLY A 327 8.44 -14.21 -15.24
CA GLY A 327 7.53 -15.31 -14.95
C GLY A 327 6.52 -15.57 -16.08
N CYS A 328 5.89 -14.52 -16.62
CA CYS A 328 4.99 -14.63 -17.77
C CYS A 328 5.67 -15.21 -19.01
N LEU A 329 6.96 -14.97 -19.17
CA LEU A 329 7.77 -15.47 -20.28
C LEU A 329 8.36 -16.86 -20.02
N GLY A 330 8.14 -17.43 -18.83
CA GLY A 330 8.61 -18.75 -18.43
C GLY A 330 10.07 -18.79 -17.93
N ASP A 331 10.74 -17.65 -17.82
CA ASP A 331 12.10 -17.56 -17.23
C ASP A 331 12.01 -17.40 -15.70
N LEU A 332 11.77 -18.52 -15.01
CA LEU A 332 11.59 -18.55 -13.57
C LEU A 332 12.85 -18.17 -12.78
N GLU A 333 14.03 -18.45 -13.31
CA GLU A 333 15.28 -18.04 -12.67
C GLU A 333 15.46 -16.53 -12.70
N ALA A 334 15.20 -15.89 -13.85
CA ALA A 334 15.24 -14.44 -13.96
C ALA A 334 14.16 -13.78 -13.07
N ALA A 335 12.96 -14.37 -13.03
CA ALA A 335 11.88 -13.93 -12.14
C ALA A 335 12.32 -13.94 -10.67
N GLU A 336 12.90 -15.06 -10.19
CA GLU A 336 13.35 -15.19 -8.81
C GLU A 336 14.49 -14.23 -8.47
N ARG A 337 15.47 -14.05 -9.39
CA ARG A 337 16.54 -13.06 -9.21
C ARG A 337 15.99 -11.65 -9.08
N ALA A 338 15.03 -11.27 -9.93
CA ALA A 338 14.42 -9.94 -9.92
C ALA A 338 13.58 -9.72 -8.63
N HIS A 339 12.79 -10.72 -8.20
CA HIS A 339 12.03 -10.64 -6.96
C HIS A 339 12.93 -10.56 -5.71
N ARG A 340 14.06 -11.27 -5.70
CA ARG A 340 15.07 -11.14 -4.65
C ARG A 340 15.63 -9.72 -4.60
N ARG A 341 15.96 -9.16 -5.76
CA ARG A 341 16.46 -7.79 -5.84
C ARG A 341 15.41 -6.76 -5.42
N ALA A 342 14.12 -6.99 -5.76
CA ALA A 342 13.02 -6.16 -5.26
C ALA A 342 12.97 -6.14 -3.73
N PHE A 343 13.12 -7.29 -3.08
CA PHE A 343 13.16 -7.37 -1.62
C PHE A 343 14.37 -6.65 -1.02
N GLU A 344 15.58 -6.86 -1.58
CA GLU A 344 16.79 -6.21 -1.11
C GLU A 344 16.71 -4.69 -1.18
N CYS A 345 16.09 -4.15 -2.23
CA CYS A 345 15.94 -2.70 -2.44
C CYS A 345 14.75 -2.09 -1.72
N GLY A 346 13.74 -2.88 -1.31
CA GLY A 346 12.48 -2.36 -0.77
C GLY A 346 11.93 -3.15 0.41
N SER A 347 12.79 -3.66 1.30
CA SER A 347 12.39 -4.48 2.44
C SER A 347 11.47 -3.77 3.45
N ASN A 348 11.41 -2.45 3.42
CA ASN A 348 10.50 -1.62 4.22
C ASN A 348 9.46 -0.85 3.38
N HIS A 349 9.40 -1.08 2.07
CA HIS A 349 8.38 -0.49 1.22
C HIS A 349 7.15 -1.39 1.17
N ALA A 350 6.07 -0.95 1.82
CA ALA A 350 4.87 -1.75 2.04
C ALA A 350 4.24 -2.25 0.73
N ASP A 351 4.16 -1.41 -0.32
CA ASP A 351 3.59 -1.79 -1.61
C ASP A 351 4.44 -2.85 -2.30
N THR A 352 5.77 -2.69 -2.30
CA THR A 352 6.70 -3.71 -2.84
C THR A 352 6.54 -5.05 -2.12
N LEU A 353 6.44 -5.04 -0.79
CA LEU A 353 6.25 -6.26 -0.01
C LEU A 353 4.92 -6.96 -0.33
N ALA A 354 3.84 -6.18 -0.50
CA ALA A 354 2.52 -6.73 -0.85
C ALA A 354 2.51 -7.34 -2.26
N LEU A 355 3.10 -6.64 -3.24
CA LEU A 355 3.25 -7.13 -4.62
C LEU A 355 4.12 -8.39 -4.66
N LEU A 356 5.29 -8.34 -4.00
CA LEU A 356 6.22 -9.45 -3.94
C LEU A 356 5.61 -10.70 -3.28
N ALA A 357 4.76 -10.52 -2.26
CA ALA A 357 4.02 -11.64 -1.66
C ALA A 357 3.10 -12.31 -2.68
N GLY A 358 2.36 -11.50 -3.47
CA GLY A 358 1.51 -12.00 -4.55
C GLY A 358 2.31 -12.74 -5.63
N SER A 359 3.46 -12.20 -6.01
CA SER A 359 4.37 -12.79 -7.00
C SER A 359 5.00 -14.11 -6.51
N LYS A 360 5.43 -14.18 -5.26
CA LYS A 360 5.93 -15.45 -4.67
C LYS A 360 4.86 -16.53 -4.61
N ALA A 361 3.61 -16.15 -4.37
CA ALA A 361 2.50 -17.09 -4.32
C ALA A 361 2.16 -17.70 -5.70
N LEU A 362 2.31 -16.94 -6.78
CA LEU A 362 1.81 -17.34 -8.10
C LEU A 362 2.88 -17.51 -9.18
N VAL A 363 3.98 -16.74 -9.10
CA VAL A 363 4.98 -16.65 -10.19
C VAL A 363 6.19 -17.52 -9.90
N ALA A 364 7.00 -17.16 -8.92
CA ALA A 364 8.25 -17.86 -8.61
C ALA A 364 8.59 -17.76 -7.12
N GLY A 365 8.99 -18.86 -6.53
CA GLY A 365 9.40 -18.96 -5.15
C GLY A 365 8.54 -19.91 -4.31
N ASP A 366 8.76 -19.91 -3.00
CA ASP A 366 7.96 -20.71 -2.05
C ASP A 366 6.74 -19.89 -1.57
N PRO A 367 5.51 -20.37 -1.79
CA PRO A 367 4.31 -19.72 -1.25
C PRO A 367 4.33 -19.54 0.28
N ALA A 368 5.07 -20.37 1.02
CA ALA A 368 5.23 -20.21 2.47
C ALA A 368 5.96 -18.91 2.85
N GLU A 369 6.89 -18.43 2.00
CA GLU A 369 7.58 -17.16 2.20
C GLU A 369 6.69 -15.93 1.92
N ALA A 370 5.58 -16.11 1.22
CA ALA A 370 4.65 -15.03 0.87
C ALA A 370 3.86 -14.53 2.10
N ILE A 371 3.55 -15.43 3.07
CA ILE A 371 2.78 -15.06 4.27
C ILE A 371 3.48 -13.98 5.10
N PRO A 372 4.74 -14.15 5.55
CA PRO A 372 5.41 -13.11 6.34
C PRO A 372 5.57 -11.79 5.58
N LEU A 373 5.70 -11.83 4.24
CA LEU A 373 5.79 -10.61 3.42
C LEU A 373 4.48 -9.83 3.42
N ILE A 374 3.33 -10.50 3.17
CA ILE A 374 2.03 -9.78 3.16
C ILE A 374 1.66 -9.31 4.56
N GLU A 375 1.98 -10.06 5.61
CA GLU A 375 1.77 -9.63 6.98
C GLU A 375 2.62 -8.41 7.33
N ARG A 376 3.90 -8.37 6.91
CA ARG A 376 4.76 -7.20 7.09
C ARG A 376 4.24 -6.00 6.31
N ALA A 377 3.83 -6.19 5.04
CA ALA A 377 3.23 -5.14 4.23
C ALA A 377 2.02 -4.51 4.92
N MET A 378 1.12 -5.33 5.48
CA MET A 378 -0.07 -4.85 6.17
C MET A 378 0.24 -4.18 7.52
N ARG A 379 1.30 -4.60 8.22
CA ARG A 379 1.76 -3.87 9.41
C ARG A 379 2.28 -2.48 9.08
N LEU A 380 3.03 -2.35 7.98
CA LEU A 380 3.53 -1.04 7.49
C LEU A 380 2.43 -0.20 6.81
N ASN A 381 1.32 -0.81 6.43
CA ASN A 381 0.16 -0.14 5.84
C ASN A 381 -1.14 -0.56 6.54
N PRO A 382 -1.37 -0.17 7.81
CA PRO A 382 -2.53 -0.63 8.60
C PRO A 382 -3.89 -0.28 7.98
N LEU A 383 -3.99 0.81 7.22
CA LEU A 383 -5.16 1.20 6.45
C LEU A 383 -5.01 0.76 4.98
N SER A 384 -4.61 -0.49 4.77
CA SER A 384 -4.32 -1.06 3.47
C SER A 384 -5.43 -0.78 2.44
N PRO A 385 -5.08 -0.36 1.21
CA PRO A 385 -6.07 -0.22 0.14
C PRO A 385 -6.62 -1.58 -0.31
N PRO A 386 -7.80 -1.62 -0.97
CA PRO A 386 -8.48 -2.87 -1.34
C PRO A 386 -7.60 -3.89 -2.07
N TRP A 387 -6.67 -3.47 -2.90
CA TRP A 387 -5.81 -4.36 -3.66
C TRP A 387 -4.85 -5.20 -2.79
N TYR A 388 -4.45 -4.71 -1.59
CA TYR A 388 -3.66 -5.52 -0.64
C TYR A 388 -4.42 -6.79 -0.22
N PHE A 389 -5.72 -6.68 -0.02
CA PHE A 389 -6.55 -7.83 0.35
C PHE A 389 -6.69 -8.82 -0.79
N GLY A 390 -6.61 -8.35 -2.03
CA GLY A 390 -6.49 -9.22 -3.20
C GLY A 390 -5.20 -10.02 -3.20
N MET A 391 -4.05 -9.38 -2.89
CA MET A 391 -2.77 -10.08 -2.73
C MET A 391 -2.80 -11.05 -1.56
N GLN A 392 -3.31 -10.63 -0.40
CA GLN A 392 -3.46 -11.48 0.78
C GLN A 392 -4.32 -12.71 0.48
N GLY A 393 -5.42 -12.53 -0.25
CA GLY A 393 -6.31 -13.63 -0.60
C GLY A 393 -5.64 -14.69 -1.47
N ARG A 394 -4.82 -14.29 -2.46
CA ARG A 394 -4.02 -15.23 -3.28
C ARG A 394 -3.01 -16.00 -2.45
N VAL A 395 -2.27 -15.29 -1.60
CA VAL A 395 -1.27 -15.88 -0.70
C VAL A 395 -1.93 -16.90 0.22
N LEU A 396 -3.05 -16.56 0.84
CA LEU A 396 -3.78 -17.45 1.73
C LEU A 396 -4.41 -18.65 0.99
N PHE A 397 -4.89 -18.43 -0.24
CA PHE A 397 -5.41 -19.53 -1.06
C PHE A 397 -4.32 -20.55 -1.41
N THR A 398 -3.17 -20.09 -1.89
CA THR A 398 -2.03 -20.98 -2.24
C THR A 398 -1.44 -21.68 -1.02
N ALA A 399 -1.54 -21.07 0.17
CA ALA A 399 -1.16 -21.68 1.44
C ALA A 399 -2.22 -22.63 2.01
N GLY A 400 -3.36 -22.88 1.32
CA GLY A 400 -4.43 -23.74 1.79
C GLY A 400 -5.35 -23.14 2.86
N ARG A 401 -5.16 -21.87 3.23
CA ARG A 401 -5.94 -21.14 4.26
C ARG A 401 -7.22 -20.55 3.64
N HIS A 402 -8.07 -21.42 3.04
CA HIS A 402 -9.18 -20.98 2.19
C HIS A 402 -10.23 -20.12 2.88
N ARG A 403 -10.56 -20.38 4.17
CA ARG A 403 -11.53 -19.58 4.92
C ARG A 403 -11.02 -18.14 5.13
N GLU A 404 -9.74 -18.00 5.43
CA GLU A 404 -9.11 -16.71 5.60
C GLU A 404 -8.91 -16.00 4.27
N ALA A 405 -8.64 -16.75 3.19
CA ALA A 405 -8.61 -16.20 1.84
C ALA A 405 -9.94 -15.55 1.45
N ILE A 406 -11.07 -16.19 1.73
CA ILE A 406 -12.41 -15.62 1.49
C ILE A 406 -12.60 -14.33 2.29
N ALA A 407 -12.21 -14.32 3.58
CA ALA A 407 -12.33 -13.14 4.43
C ALA A 407 -11.51 -11.95 3.90
N ALA A 408 -10.31 -12.20 3.41
CA ALA A 408 -9.45 -11.20 2.79
C ALA A 408 -10.04 -10.71 1.45
N LEU A 409 -10.39 -11.61 0.55
CA LEU A 409 -10.89 -11.29 -0.80
C LEU A 409 -12.18 -10.46 -0.77
N ARG A 410 -13.06 -10.67 0.22
CA ARG A 410 -14.28 -9.86 0.42
C ARG A 410 -14.00 -8.41 0.78
N ARG A 411 -12.79 -8.09 1.23
CA ARG A 411 -12.31 -6.71 1.51
C ARG A 411 -11.62 -6.08 0.29
N SER A 412 -11.37 -6.85 -0.75
CA SER A 412 -10.75 -6.39 -2.00
C SER A 412 -11.77 -5.75 -2.94
N THR A 413 -11.33 -5.34 -4.13
CA THR A 413 -12.18 -4.78 -5.18
C THR A 413 -13.14 -5.83 -5.71
N PRO A 414 -14.47 -5.72 -5.49
CA PRO A 414 -15.43 -6.82 -5.71
C PRO A 414 -15.64 -7.19 -7.18
N ASP A 415 -15.30 -6.29 -8.12
CA ASP A 415 -15.58 -6.44 -9.54
C ASP A 415 -14.34 -6.83 -10.36
N SER A 416 -13.27 -7.25 -9.69
CA SER A 416 -12.07 -7.76 -10.37
C SER A 416 -12.20 -9.25 -10.67
N PRO A 417 -12.02 -9.70 -11.94
CA PRO A 417 -12.06 -11.13 -12.28
C PRO A 417 -11.01 -11.93 -11.50
N HIS A 418 -9.87 -11.29 -11.16
CA HIS A 418 -8.82 -11.91 -10.35
C HIS A 418 -9.21 -12.12 -8.88
N VAL A 419 -10.10 -11.30 -8.33
CA VAL A 419 -10.67 -11.51 -7.00
C VAL A 419 -11.75 -12.60 -7.06
N LEU A 420 -12.62 -12.50 -8.04
CA LEU A 420 -13.73 -13.44 -8.21
C LEU A 420 -13.25 -14.88 -8.42
N ILE A 421 -12.20 -15.11 -9.21
CA ILE A 421 -11.68 -16.47 -9.42
C ILE A 421 -11.19 -17.07 -8.10
N PHE A 422 -10.39 -16.35 -7.30
CA PHE A 422 -9.89 -16.88 -6.03
C PHE A 422 -11.00 -17.07 -5.00
N LEU A 423 -12.03 -16.21 -4.99
CA LEU A 423 -13.23 -16.40 -4.17
C LEU A 423 -13.96 -17.70 -4.56
N MET A 424 -14.24 -17.90 -5.85
CA MET A 424 -14.88 -19.09 -6.38
C MET A 424 -14.11 -20.37 -5.98
N LEU A 425 -12.79 -20.37 -6.22
CA LEU A 425 -11.94 -21.51 -5.93
C LEU A 425 -11.84 -21.80 -4.42
N ALA A 426 -11.78 -20.77 -3.58
CA ALA A 426 -11.72 -20.94 -2.14
C ALA A 426 -13.02 -21.51 -1.56
N HIS A 427 -14.20 -21.04 -2.04
CA HIS A 427 -15.49 -21.62 -1.69
C HIS A 427 -15.59 -23.08 -2.15
N ALA A 428 -15.14 -23.40 -3.36
CA ALA A 428 -15.11 -24.77 -3.87
C ALA A 428 -14.26 -25.70 -2.99
N LYS A 429 -13.09 -25.27 -2.56
CA LYS A 429 -12.19 -26.04 -1.65
C LYS A 429 -12.79 -26.27 -0.26
N LEU A 430 -13.71 -25.40 0.19
CA LEU A 430 -14.45 -25.58 1.45
C LEU A 430 -15.74 -26.43 1.30
N GLY A 431 -16.08 -26.89 0.09
CA GLY A 431 -17.32 -27.61 -0.20
C GLY A 431 -18.57 -26.72 -0.24
N GLU A 432 -18.39 -25.40 -0.32
CA GLU A 432 -19.45 -24.39 -0.40
C GLU A 432 -19.88 -24.20 -1.86
N GLY A 433 -20.46 -25.27 -2.44
CA GLY A 433 -20.71 -25.37 -3.88
C GLY A 433 -21.72 -24.34 -4.41
N ARG A 434 -22.70 -23.90 -3.61
CA ARG A 434 -23.67 -22.86 -4.01
C ARG A 434 -23.02 -21.51 -4.23
N GLU A 435 -22.17 -21.11 -3.30
CA GLU A 435 -21.38 -19.87 -3.34
C GLU A 435 -20.41 -19.89 -4.51
N ALA A 436 -19.70 -21.01 -4.70
CA ALA A 436 -18.80 -21.18 -5.82
C ALA A 436 -19.52 -21.08 -7.17
N ALA A 437 -20.70 -21.73 -7.32
CA ALA A 437 -21.52 -21.67 -8.54
C ALA A 437 -22.04 -20.25 -8.83
N ALA A 438 -22.52 -19.53 -7.81
CA ALA A 438 -22.99 -18.14 -7.97
C ALA A 438 -21.88 -17.21 -8.46
N ILE A 439 -20.64 -17.38 -7.97
CA ILE A 439 -19.49 -16.60 -8.43
C ILE A 439 -19.08 -17.02 -9.85
N ALA A 440 -19.14 -18.30 -10.20
CA ALA A 440 -18.89 -18.78 -11.54
C ALA A 440 -19.88 -18.21 -12.57
N ASP A 441 -21.18 -18.14 -12.22
CA ASP A 441 -22.22 -17.51 -13.05
C ASP A 441 -21.94 -16.02 -13.26
N ARG A 442 -21.51 -15.32 -12.21
CA ARG A 442 -21.10 -13.93 -12.27
C ARG A 442 -19.90 -13.74 -13.21
N LEU A 443 -18.85 -14.57 -13.07
CA LEU A 443 -17.66 -14.52 -13.93
C LEU A 443 -18.05 -14.70 -15.42
N ARG A 444 -18.92 -15.63 -15.73
CA ARG A 444 -19.39 -15.87 -17.11
C ARG A 444 -20.21 -14.70 -17.68
N THR A 445 -21.00 -14.06 -16.83
CA THR A 445 -21.89 -12.97 -17.27
C THR A 445 -21.11 -11.67 -17.44
N GLU A 446 -20.26 -11.31 -16.47
CA GLU A 446 -19.53 -10.05 -16.46
C GLU A 446 -18.24 -10.10 -17.31
N PHE A 447 -17.65 -11.29 -17.44
CA PHE A 447 -16.39 -11.54 -18.17
C PHE A 447 -16.52 -12.73 -19.13
N PRO A 448 -17.27 -12.63 -20.24
CA PRO A 448 -17.59 -13.76 -21.11
C PRO A 448 -16.38 -14.47 -21.74
N SER A 449 -15.26 -13.76 -21.89
CA SER A 449 -13.99 -14.31 -22.40
C SER A 449 -13.13 -14.96 -21.32
N PHE A 450 -13.53 -14.89 -20.03
CA PHE A 450 -12.77 -15.44 -18.92
C PHE A 450 -12.86 -16.97 -18.91
N SER A 451 -11.71 -17.63 -18.76
CA SER A 451 -11.61 -19.05 -18.47
C SER A 451 -10.46 -19.31 -17.48
N VAL A 452 -10.55 -20.40 -16.72
CA VAL A 452 -9.50 -20.77 -15.76
C VAL A 452 -8.16 -21.01 -16.45
N GLU A 453 -8.15 -21.72 -17.57
CA GLU A 453 -6.92 -21.95 -18.35
C GLU A 453 -6.41 -20.67 -18.99
N GLY A 454 -7.29 -19.80 -19.47
CA GLY A 454 -6.94 -18.47 -19.95
C GLY A 454 -6.32 -17.61 -18.85
N PHE A 455 -6.85 -17.72 -17.63
CA PHE A 455 -6.27 -17.06 -16.46
C PHE A 455 -4.86 -17.60 -16.13
N ILE A 456 -4.68 -18.93 -16.09
CA ILE A 456 -3.38 -19.54 -15.79
C ILE A 456 -2.35 -19.19 -16.88
N SER A 457 -2.73 -19.12 -18.14
CA SER A 457 -1.82 -18.85 -19.24
C SER A 457 -1.56 -17.36 -19.50
N GLY A 458 -2.51 -16.50 -19.20
CA GLY A 458 -2.46 -15.06 -19.46
C GLY A 458 -2.07 -14.20 -18.28
N TYR A 459 -2.25 -14.72 -17.07
CA TYR A 459 -1.79 -14.10 -15.81
C TYR A 459 -0.48 -14.77 -15.38
N PRO A 460 0.43 -14.08 -14.64
CA PRO A 460 1.69 -14.72 -14.21
C PRO A 460 1.44 -15.80 -13.15
N VAL A 461 0.89 -16.95 -13.56
CA VAL A 461 0.75 -18.17 -12.74
C VAL A 461 1.77 -19.19 -13.22
N SER A 462 3.04 -18.88 -12.99
CA SER A 462 4.17 -19.71 -13.45
C SER A 462 4.63 -20.72 -12.40
N ASN A 463 4.20 -20.57 -11.15
CA ASN A 463 4.45 -21.54 -10.08
C ASN A 463 3.64 -22.82 -10.33
N PRO A 464 4.29 -23.99 -10.53
CA PRO A 464 3.56 -25.24 -10.87
C PRO A 464 2.61 -25.71 -9.76
N GLY A 465 2.96 -25.43 -8.49
CA GLY A 465 2.12 -25.76 -7.33
C GLY A 465 0.84 -24.92 -7.31
N ALA A 466 0.96 -23.60 -7.54
CA ALA A 466 -0.17 -22.70 -7.64
C ALA A 466 -1.08 -23.06 -8.81
N ALA A 467 -0.54 -23.29 -10.00
CA ALA A 467 -1.30 -23.71 -11.18
C ALA A 467 -2.06 -25.01 -10.93
N ARG A 468 -1.42 -25.99 -10.27
CA ARG A 468 -2.07 -27.25 -9.87
C ARG A 468 -3.21 -27.00 -8.90
N ALA A 469 -2.98 -26.23 -7.83
CA ALA A 469 -4.00 -25.92 -6.82
C ALA A 469 -5.23 -25.22 -7.43
N ILE A 470 -5.01 -24.30 -8.38
CA ILE A 470 -6.06 -23.62 -9.11
C ILE A 470 -6.86 -24.61 -9.96
N ARG A 471 -6.20 -25.47 -10.77
CA ARG A 471 -6.89 -26.48 -11.61
C ARG A 471 -7.67 -27.49 -10.79
N GLU A 472 -7.11 -27.98 -9.69
CA GLU A 472 -7.79 -28.92 -8.79
C GLU A 472 -9.03 -28.29 -8.15
N ALA A 473 -8.95 -27.03 -7.72
CA ALA A 473 -10.09 -26.34 -7.16
C ALA A 473 -11.18 -26.07 -8.22
N ALA A 474 -10.78 -25.72 -9.44
CA ALA A 474 -11.70 -25.48 -10.55
C ALA A 474 -12.52 -26.70 -10.91
N LYS A 475 -11.97 -27.94 -10.85
CA LYS A 475 -12.69 -29.18 -11.07
C LYS A 475 -13.85 -29.44 -10.10
N LEU A 476 -13.84 -28.77 -8.94
CA LEU A 476 -14.90 -28.85 -7.94
C LEU A 476 -16.08 -27.90 -8.24
N VAL A 477 -15.94 -27.02 -9.23
CA VAL A 477 -17.00 -26.11 -9.68
C VAL A 477 -17.71 -26.70 -10.88
N PRO A 478 -19.04 -26.86 -10.87
CA PRO A 478 -19.78 -27.58 -11.90
C PRO A 478 -19.73 -27.03 -13.32
N LEU A 479 -18.99 -25.94 -13.56
CA LEU A 479 -19.07 -25.12 -14.78
C LEU A 479 -17.70 -24.58 -15.27
N CYS A 480 -16.64 -25.15 -14.81
CA CYS A 480 -15.29 -24.79 -15.25
C CYS A 480 -14.68 -25.80 -16.19
#